data_43898253a46dd446fa75fe9f60b32a0b
#
_entry.id   43898253a46dd446fa75fe9f60b32a0b
#
_cell.length_a   1.000
_cell.length_b   1.000
_cell.length_c   1.000
_cell.angle_alpha   90.00
_cell.angle_beta   90.00
_cell.angle_gamma   90.00
#
_symmetry.space_group_name_H-M   'P 1'
#
loop_
_entity.id
_entity.type
_entity.pdbx_description
1 polymer ?
#
loop_
_entity_poly.entity_id
_entity_poly.type
_entity_poly.pdbx_seq_one_letter_code
_entity_poly.pdbx_strand_id
1 'polypeptide(L)'
;MSSGESVFSTPSEASLLDKVCRRTFLKCLEKLPHGSLTIMENGSTIASMGNPNDDLHATINFKDVKAYRQLLLGGSVGAGEAYMDGLWESDNVTAVVQIFARNLSTLDAWENKFKWISMPILKIQHFARRNTQDQAKKNIEAHYDLGNKLYTRFLDNTMMYSSAIYPDVNASLEEAQNHKLKTICDKLQLTESDHLLEIGTGWGGLAVYAAKHCGCKVTTTTISEEQYAWAEQWIE
;
A
#
# COMPACT_ATOMS: atom_id res chain seq x y z
N MET A 1 38.55 -14.89 9.69
CA MET A 1 38.17 -14.05 10.81
C MET A 1 38.22 -12.61 10.34
N SER A 2 37.10 -12.05 9.97
CA SER A 2 36.93 -10.66 9.59
C SER A 2 35.75 -10.13 10.41
N SER A 3 36.09 -9.33 11.40
CA SER A 3 35.16 -8.68 12.32
C SER A 3 34.36 -7.63 11.55
N GLY A 4 33.07 -7.87 11.36
CA GLY A 4 32.12 -6.89 10.89
C GLY A 4 31.89 -5.83 11.97
N GLU A 5 32.45 -4.66 11.80
CA GLU A 5 32.12 -3.48 12.60
C GLU A 5 30.68 -3.07 12.28
N SER A 6 29.83 -3.19 13.27
CA SER A 6 28.49 -2.59 13.26
C SER A 6 28.64 -1.07 13.33
N VAL A 7 28.38 -0.38 12.22
CA VAL A 7 28.30 1.09 12.20
C VAL A 7 27.03 1.51 12.94
N PHE A 8 27.14 1.68 14.26
CA PHE A 8 26.14 2.38 15.04
C PHE A 8 26.24 3.86 14.67
N SER A 9 25.29 4.35 13.86
CA SER A 9 25.11 5.77 13.63
C SER A 9 24.73 6.43 14.95
N THR A 10 25.53 7.37 15.41
CA THR A 10 25.21 8.24 16.55
C THR A 10 23.84 8.89 16.33
N PRO A 11 22.96 8.95 17.36
CA PRO A 11 21.67 9.65 17.25
C PRO A 11 21.95 11.10 16.85
N SER A 12 21.45 11.52 15.69
CA SER A 12 21.54 12.91 15.26
C SER A 12 20.73 13.77 16.23
N GLU A 13 21.32 14.87 16.72
CA GLU A 13 20.58 15.81 17.59
C GLU A 13 19.26 16.21 16.92
N ALA A 14 18.16 16.03 17.66
CA ALA A 14 16.81 16.34 17.19
C ALA A 14 16.71 17.84 16.85
N SER A 15 16.41 18.16 15.60
CA SER A 15 16.21 19.54 15.17
C SER A 15 15.01 20.19 15.91
N LEU A 16 14.97 21.52 15.96
CA LEU A 16 13.82 22.22 16.52
C LEU A 16 12.52 21.82 15.84
N LEU A 17 12.56 21.61 14.53
CA LEU A 17 11.43 21.15 13.73
C LEU A 17 10.95 19.76 14.15
N ASP A 18 11.88 18.82 14.38
CA ASP A 18 11.52 17.46 14.81
C ASP A 18 10.84 17.48 16.19
N LYS A 19 11.32 18.31 17.11
CA LYS A 19 10.70 18.52 18.44
C LYS A 19 9.28 19.09 18.34
N VAL A 20 9.06 20.05 17.45
CA VAL A 20 7.73 20.62 17.19
C VAL A 20 6.81 19.58 16.57
N CYS A 21 7.27 18.84 15.56
CA CYS A 21 6.51 17.78 14.92
C CYS A 21 6.13 16.68 15.93
N ARG A 22 7.06 16.24 16.77
CA ARG A 22 6.78 15.27 17.84
C ARG A 22 5.66 15.77 18.77
N ARG A 23 5.78 16.99 19.30
CA ARG A 23 4.76 17.56 20.18
C ARG A 23 3.40 17.65 19.53
N THR A 24 3.36 18.07 18.28
CA THR A 24 2.12 18.22 17.51
C THR A 24 1.48 16.87 17.25
N PHE A 25 2.25 15.88 16.80
CA PHE A 25 1.77 14.53 16.53
C PHE A 25 1.18 13.89 17.80
N LEU A 26 1.89 13.91 18.91
CA LEU A 26 1.39 13.37 20.18
C LEU A 26 0.09 14.04 20.60
N LYS A 27 -0.02 15.37 20.44
CA LYS A 27 -1.25 16.10 20.74
C LYS A 27 -2.42 15.72 19.82
N CYS A 28 -2.16 15.32 18.59
CA CYS A 28 -3.19 14.79 17.69
C CYS A 28 -3.73 13.45 18.19
N LEU A 29 -2.87 12.58 18.72
CA LEU A 29 -3.26 11.25 19.20
C LEU A 29 -4.06 11.28 20.51
N GLU A 30 -3.93 12.33 21.35
CA GLU A 30 -4.70 12.46 22.60
C GLU A 30 -6.21 12.40 22.38
N LYS A 31 -6.71 12.74 21.20
CA LYS A 31 -8.13 12.89 20.88
C LYS A 31 -8.68 11.82 19.95
N LEU A 32 -8.00 10.68 19.81
CA LEU A 32 -8.50 9.57 19.01
C LEU A 32 -9.73 8.95 19.69
N PRO A 33 -10.93 8.99 19.08
CA PRO A 33 -12.13 8.40 19.65
C PRO A 33 -12.16 6.87 19.63
N HIS A 34 -11.42 6.24 18.71
CA HIS A 34 -11.41 4.79 18.50
C HIS A 34 -10.02 4.21 18.66
N GLY A 35 -9.90 3.14 19.43
CA GLY A 35 -8.65 2.46 19.73
C GLY A 35 -7.74 3.20 20.71
N SER A 36 -6.72 2.51 21.20
CA SER A 36 -5.67 3.10 22.04
C SER A 36 -4.28 2.75 21.52
N LEU A 37 -3.37 3.70 21.68
CA LEU A 37 -1.98 3.60 21.26
C LEU A 37 -1.04 3.78 22.47
N THR A 38 -0.19 2.79 22.71
CA THR A 38 0.97 2.96 23.59
C THR A 38 2.14 3.49 22.75
N ILE A 39 2.64 4.66 23.09
CA ILE A 39 3.75 5.30 22.41
C ILE A 39 5.03 5.06 23.20
N MET A 40 6.02 4.51 22.51
CA MET A 40 7.34 4.27 23.06
C MET A 40 8.39 5.04 22.23
N GLU A 41 9.48 5.40 22.88
CA GLU A 41 10.69 5.96 22.26
C GLU A 41 11.90 5.16 22.72
N ASN A 42 12.62 4.58 21.77
CA ASN A 42 13.79 3.74 22.05
C ASN A 42 13.52 2.68 23.15
N GLY A 43 12.35 2.04 23.09
CA GLY A 43 11.95 0.98 24.04
C GLY A 43 11.39 1.48 25.38
N SER A 44 11.29 2.80 25.60
CA SER A 44 10.70 3.37 26.82
C SER A 44 9.31 3.93 26.54
N THR A 45 8.29 3.52 27.31
CA THR A 45 6.93 4.06 27.19
C THR A 45 6.90 5.52 27.62
N ILE A 46 6.41 6.40 26.75
CA ILE A 46 6.31 7.84 26.99
C ILE A 46 4.86 8.31 27.18
N ALA A 47 3.89 7.61 26.59
CA ALA A 47 2.48 7.95 26.67
C ALA A 47 1.57 6.77 26.33
N SER A 48 0.33 6.82 26.82
CA SER A 48 -0.79 6.02 26.33
C SER A 48 -1.90 6.98 25.90
N MET A 49 -2.43 6.81 24.69
CA MET A 49 -3.30 7.77 24.03
C MET A 49 -4.50 7.09 23.39
N GLY A 50 -5.59 7.85 23.17
CA GLY A 50 -6.83 7.34 22.62
C GLY A 50 -7.78 6.79 23.69
N ASN A 51 -8.71 5.91 23.28
CA ASN A 51 -9.72 5.33 24.14
C ASN A 51 -9.25 4.00 24.75
N PRO A 52 -8.93 3.95 26.05
CA PRO A 52 -8.44 2.72 26.69
C PRO A 52 -9.51 1.63 26.85
N ASN A 53 -10.79 1.97 26.66
CA ASN A 53 -11.92 1.02 26.76
C ASN A 53 -12.33 0.44 25.39
N ASP A 54 -11.63 0.81 24.31
CA ASP A 54 -11.85 0.24 22.98
C ASP A 54 -11.27 -1.18 22.90
N ASP A 55 -11.75 -1.98 21.95
CA ASP A 55 -11.28 -3.35 21.71
C ASP A 55 -9.95 -3.41 20.95
N LEU A 56 -9.50 -2.29 20.40
CA LEU A 56 -8.32 -2.22 19.53
C LEU A 56 -7.17 -1.46 20.22
N HIS A 57 -6.08 -2.19 20.47
CA HIS A 57 -4.88 -1.66 21.11
C HIS A 57 -3.65 -1.94 20.24
N ALA A 58 -2.72 -0.99 20.19
CA ALA A 58 -1.44 -1.17 19.51
C ALA A 58 -0.32 -0.39 20.20
N THR A 59 0.92 -0.83 19.95
CA THR A 59 2.12 -0.14 20.42
C THR A 59 2.90 0.39 19.21
N ILE A 60 3.37 1.63 19.29
CA ILE A 60 4.30 2.22 18.32
C ILE A 60 5.58 2.59 19.06
N ASN A 61 6.71 2.03 18.64
CA ASN A 61 8.02 2.36 19.18
C ASN A 61 8.81 3.19 18.16
N PHE A 62 8.97 4.46 18.44
CA PHE A 62 9.79 5.38 17.63
C PHE A 62 11.27 5.19 17.95
N LYS A 63 12.06 4.84 16.93
CA LYS A 63 13.52 4.66 17.01
C LYS A 63 14.28 5.96 16.74
N ASP A 64 13.68 6.84 15.90
CA ASP A 64 14.26 8.16 15.56
C ASP A 64 13.14 9.21 15.59
N VAL A 65 13.44 10.36 16.18
CA VAL A 65 12.53 11.51 16.26
C VAL A 65 12.10 12.05 14.88
N LYS A 66 12.88 11.79 13.83
CA LYS A 66 12.55 12.15 12.44
C LYS A 66 11.26 11.50 11.94
N ALA A 67 10.89 10.33 12.48
CA ALA A 67 9.64 9.68 12.16
C ALA A 67 8.44 10.60 12.36
N TYR A 68 8.41 11.35 13.45
CA TYR A 68 7.29 12.27 13.73
C TYR A 68 7.10 13.33 12.64
N ARG A 69 8.18 13.82 12.04
CA ARG A 69 8.12 14.77 10.95
C ARG A 69 7.60 14.09 9.67
N GLN A 70 8.06 12.89 9.37
CA GLN A 70 7.57 12.14 8.19
C GLN A 70 6.09 11.81 8.33
N LEU A 71 5.64 11.35 9.50
CA LEU A 71 4.23 11.06 9.76
C LEU A 71 3.36 12.32 9.67
N LEU A 72 3.79 13.41 10.28
CA LEU A 72 2.98 14.64 10.36
C LEU A 72 2.89 15.38 9.01
N LEU A 73 3.99 15.42 8.24
CA LEU A 73 4.06 16.16 6.98
C LEU A 73 3.74 15.29 5.76
N GLY A 74 4.02 14.00 5.83
CA GLY A 74 3.81 13.04 4.74
C GLY A 74 2.54 12.21 4.87
N GLY A 75 1.80 12.34 5.99
CA GLY A 75 0.58 11.58 6.25
C GLY A 75 0.80 10.07 6.18
N SER A 76 -0.13 9.33 5.58
CA SER A 76 -0.05 7.86 5.46
C SER A 76 1.15 7.38 4.63
N VAL A 77 1.53 8.12 3.58
CA VAL A 77 2.72 7.80 2.77
C VAL A 77 3.99 7.98 3.60
N GLY A 78 4.13 9.12 4.29
CA GLY A 78 5.27 9.37 5.16
C GLY A 78 5.36 8.40 6.35
N ALA A 79 4.22 7.90 6.84
CA ALA A 79 4.19 6.84 7.85
C ALA A 79 4.76 5.53 7.31
N GLY A 80 4.37 5.13 6.09
CA GLY A 80 4.89 3.93 5.41
C GLY A 80 6.39 4.05 5.11
N GLU A 81 6.83 5.18 4.56
CA GLU A 81 8.25 5.45 4.31
C GLU A 81 9.07 5.37 5.60
N ALA A 82 8.62 6.03 6.69
CA ALA A 82 9.30 5.98 7.98
C ALA A 82 9.37 4.56 8.58
N TYR A 83 8.36 3.72 8.32
CA TYR A 83 8.36 2.31 8.71
C TYR A 83 9.41 1.52 7.92
N MET A 84 9.44 1.68 6.58
CA MET A 84 10.43 1.02 5.71
C MET A 84 11.87 1.44 6.04
N ASP A 85 12.06 2.72 6.43
CA ASP A 85 13.34 3.25 6.86
C ASP A 85 13.72 2.81 8.30
N GLY A 86 12.87 2.05 8.99
CA GLY A 86 13.11 1.57 10.35
C GLY A 86 13.07 2.66 11.43
N LEU A 87 12.46 3.82 11.15
CA LEU A 87 12.38 4.94 12.10
C LEU A 87 11.30 4.71 13.17
N TRP A 88 10.37 3.81 12.94
CA TRP A 88 9.42 3.29 13.92
C TRP A 88 9.10 1.82 13.66
N GLU A 89 8.64 1.14 14.70
CA GLU A 89 8.23 -0.27 14.63
C GLU A 89 6.99 -0.50 15.49
N SER A 90 6.34 -1.64 15.28
CA SER A 90 5.23 -2.14 16.09
C SER A 90 5.25 -3.68 16.07
N ASP A 91 4.82 -4.29 17.14
CA ASP A 91 4.54 -5.73 17.23
C ASP A 91 3.27 -6.13 16.47
N ASN A 92 2.35 -5.16 16.25
CA ASN A 92 1.12 -5.37 15.50
C ASN A 92 0.82 -4.17 14.60
N VAL A 93 1.51 -4.09 13.45
CA VAL A 93 1.31 -3.03 12.45
C VAL A 93 -0.13 -2.98 11.93
N THR A 94 -0.78 -4.15 11.81
CA THR A 94 -2.19 -4.22 11.38
C THR A 94 -3.09 -3.46 12.34
N ALA A 95 -2.95 -3.66 13.65
CA ALA A 95 -3.73 -2.92 14.65
C ALA A 95 -3.44 -1.40 14.59
N VAL A 96 -2.18 -1.00 14.38
CA VAL A 96 -1.83 0.42 14.16
C VAL A 96 -2.61 0.98 12.98
N VAL A 97 -2.57 0.31 11.82
CA VAL A 97 -3.28 0.76 10.61
C VAL A 97 -4.79 0.82 10.85
N GLN A 98 -5.37 -0.18 11.53
CA GLN A 98 -6.81 -0.21 11.86
C GLN A 98 -7.21 0.95 12.76
N ILE A 99 -6.40 1.30 13.78
CA ILE A 99 -6.66 2.47 14.64
C ILE A 99 -6.68 3.75 13.80
N PHE A 100 -5.68 3.97 12.96
CA PHE A 100 -5.66 5.16 12.10
C PHE A 100 -6.82 5.17 11.10
N ALA A 101 -7.17 4.03 10.50
CA ALA A 101 -8.31 3.90 9.58
C ALA A 101 -9.65 4.21 10.25
N ARG A 102 -9.89 3.72 11.47
CA ARG A 102 -11.11 4.04 12.24
C ARG A 102 -11.23 5.53 12.61
N ASN A 103 -10.12 6.25 12.62
CA ASN A 103 -10.04 7.66 13.00
C ASN A 103 -9.79 8.62 11.84
N LEU A 104 -9.93 8.17 10.57
CA LEU A 104 -9.62 8.98 9.38
C LEU A 104 -10.31 10.35 9.39
N SER A 105 -11.60 10.41 9.73
CA SER A 105 -12.34 11.68 9.77
C SER A 105 -11.76 12.69 10.78
N THR A 106 -11.26 12.20 11.93
CA THR A 106 -10.59 13.01 12.94
C THR A 106 -9.23 13.49 12.45
N LEU A 107 -8.47 12.60 11.79
CA LEU A 107 -7.15 12.91 11.23
C LEU A 107 -7.25 13.88 10.06
N ASP A 108 -8.21 13.68 9.15
CA ASP A 108 -8.48 14.59 8.03
C ASP A 108 -8.85 16.00 8.49
N ALA A 109 -9.63 16.11 9.57
CA ALA A 109 -9.96 17.41 10.17
C ALA A 109 -8.71 18.13 10.71
N TRP A 110 -7.72 17.36 11.20
CA TRP A 110 -6.43 17.89 11.63
C TRP A 110 -5.54 18.26 10.44
N GLU A 111 -5.43 17.38 9.46
CA GLU A 111 -4.67 17.65 8.24
C GLU A 111 -5.16 18.93 7.54
N ASN A 112 -6.48 19.11 7.45
CA ASN A 112 -7.08 20.30 6.87
C ASN A 112 -6.68 21.59 7.61
N LYS A 113 -6.49 21.55 8.93
CA LYS A 113 -6.01 22.70 9.71
C LYS A 113 -4.55 23.06 9.42
N PHE A 114 -3.73 22.09 9.01
CA PHE A 114 -2.30 22.27 8.73
C PHE A 114 -1.98 22.37 7.24
N LYS A 115 -2.95 22.15 6.34
CA LYS A 115 -2.77 22.24 4.88
C LYS A 115 -2.14 23.53 4.40
N TRP A 116 -2.41 24.65 5.05
CA TRP A 116 -1.82 25.92 4.68
C TRP A 116 -0.29 25.98 4.88
N ILE A 117 0.26 25.15 5.79
CA ILE A 117 1.70 25.02 6.05
C ILE A 117 2.33 23.99 5.12
N SER A 118 1.64 22.84 4.89
CA SER A 118 2.17 21.72 4.08
C SER A 118 1.96 21.91 2.58
N MET A 119 0.92 22.65 2.15
CA MET A 119 0.57 22.88 0.74
C MET A 119 1.71 23.44 -0.12
N PRO A 120 2.53 24.42 0.32
CA PRO A 120 3.64 24.91 -0.51
C PRO A 120 4.69 23.82 -0.76
N ILE A 121 5.00 23.01 0.25
CA ILE A 121 6.01 21.94 0.18
C ILE A 121 5.50 20.80 -0.72
N LEU A 122 4.24 20.40 -0.54
CA LEU A 122 3.59 19.36 -1.37
C LEU A 122 3.45 19.83 -2.83
N LYS A 123 3.14 21.11 -3.08
CA LYS A 123 3.09 21.66 -4.45
C LYS A 123 4.44 21.62 -5.14
N ILE A 124 5.53 21.90 -4.44
CA ILE A 124 6.90 21.82 -4.99
C ILE A 124 7.25 20.37 -5.32
N GLN A 125 6.94 19.43 -4.42
CA GLN A 125 7.16 18.00 -4.68
C GLN A 125 6.28 17.47 -5.82
N HIS A 126 5.01 17.91 -5.89
CA HIS A 126 4.09 17.52 -6.95
C HIS A 126 4.52 18.12 -8.30
N PHE A 127 5.08 19.32 -8.31
CA PHE A 127 5.60 19.95 -9.53
C PHE A 127 6.87 19.24 -10.04
N ALA A 128 7.71 18.75 -9.13
CA ALA A 128 8.91 17.97 -9.47
C ALA A 128 8.57 16.54 -9.96
N ARG A 129 7.37 16.02 -9.62
CA ARG A 129 6.88 14.68 -10.00
C ARG A 129 5.76 14.76 -11.04
N ARG A 130 5.75 15.77 -11.93
CA ARG A 130 4.73 15.87 -12.99
C ARG A 130 4.70 14.59 -13.82
N ASN A 131 3.50 14.01 -13.98
CA ASN A 131 3.23 12.90 -14.89
C ASN A 131 3.44 13.36 -16.35
N THR A 132 4.67 13.21 -16.82
CA THR A 132 4.96 13.17 -18.26
C THR A 132 4.70 11.74 -18.76
N GLN A 133 4.48 11.53 -20.06
CA GLN A 133 4.29 10.19 -20.61
C GLN A 133 5.46 9.25 -20.25
N ASP A 134 6.70 9.76 -20.27
CA ASP A 134 7.90 8.99 -19.89
C ASP A 134 7.92 8.67 -18.37
N GLN A 135 7.45 9.59 -17.53
CA GLN A 135 7.38 9.37 -16.09
C GLN A 135 6.24 8.42 -15.73
N ALA A 136 5.10 8.49 -16.44
CA ALA A 136 4.00 7.54 -16.27
C ALA A 136 4.44 6.11 -16.61
N LYS A 137 5.19 5.93 -17.72
CA LYS A 137 5.76 4.63 -18.08
C LYS A 137 6.69 4.11 -16.99
N LYS A 138 7.66 4.92 -16.53
CA LYS A 138 8.58 4.56 -15.43
C LYS A 138 7.87 4.26 -14.12
N ASN A 139 6.82 5.02 -13.78
CA ASN A 139 6.06 4.79 -12.55
C ASN A 139 5.27 3.48 -12.62
N ILE A 140 4.74 3.14 -13.78
CA ILE A 140 4.02 1.87 -14.00
C ILE A 140 5.01 0.71 -14.03
N GLU A 141 6.12 0.83 -14.76
CA GLU A 141 7.22 -0.14 -14.72
C GLU A 141 7.66 -0.38 -13.27
N ALA A 142 7.99 0.66 -12.50
CA ALA A 142 8.39 0.54 -11.10
C ALA A 142 7.29 -0.06 -10.18
N HIS A 143 6.00 0.14 -10.50
CA HIS A 143 4.91 -0.44 -9.73
C HIS A 143 4.76 -1.95 -9.98
N TYR A 144 5.01 -2.40 -11.22
CA TYR A 144 4.91 -3.82 -11.60
C TYR A 144 6.25 -4.55 -11.58
N ASP A 145 7.38 -3.84 -11.58
CA ASP A 145 8.75 -4.40 -11.50
C ASP A 145 9.18 -4.83 -10.08
N LEU A 146 8.22 -4.94 -9.16
CA LEU A 146 8.44 -5.61 -7.86
C LEU A 146 8.79 -7.11 -8.03
N GLY A 147 8.75 -7.57 -9.30
CA GLY A 147 9.11 -8.90 -9.75
C GLY A 147 8.04 -9.96 -9.48
N ASN A 148 7.86 -10.86 -10.43
CA ASN A 148 6.90 -11.97 -10.37
C ASN A 148 7.04 -12.80 -9.09
N LYS A 149 8.25 -12.86 -8.49
CA LYS A 149 8.52 -13.57 -7.22
C LYS A 149 7.70 -13.04 -6.04
N LEU A 150 7.36 -11.75 -6.02
CA LEU A 150 6.51 -11.19 -4.99
C LEU A 150 5.04 -11.56 -5.25
N TYR A 151 4.58 -11.35 -6.48
CA TYR A 151 3.17 -11.56 -6.84
C TYR A 151 2.74 -13.02 -6.71
N THR A 152 3.58 -13.97 -7.10
CA THR A 152 3.31 -15.41 -6.94
C THR A 152 3.22 -15.87 -5.47
N ARG A 153 3.59 -15.04 -4.49
CA ARG A 153 3.47 -15.39 -3.06
C ARG A 153 2.08 -15.11 -2.48
N PHE A 154 1.30 -14.23 -3.08
CA PHE A 154 0.00 -13.84 -2.52
C PHE A 154 -1.15 -13.87 -3.54
N LEU A 155 -0.87 -13.88 -4.84
CA LEU A 155 -1.88 -14.12 -5.86
C LEU A 155 -2.16 -15.62 -6.02
N ASP A 156 -3.35 -15.92 -6.53
CA ASP A 156 -3.74 -17.26 -6.92
C ASP A 156 -3.11 -17.66 -8.26
N ASN A 157 -3.36 -18.90 -8.69
CA ASN A 157 -2.79 -19.43 -9.94
C ASN A 157 -3.21 -18.67 -11.20
N THR A 158 -4.32 -17.91 -11.17
CA THR A 158 -4.74 -17.06 -12.30
C THR A 158 -3.93 -15.77 -12.40
N MET A 159 -3.10 -15.47 -11.41
CA MET A 159 -2.30 -14.25 -11.32
C MET A 159 -3.14 -12.97 -11.47
N MET A 160 -4.41 -13.00 -11.05
CA MET A 160 -5.29 -11.85 -11.12
C MET A 160 -5.02 -10.86 -9.98
N TYR A 161 -4.42 -9.72 -10.31
CA TYR A 161 -4.07 -8.69 -9.35
C TYR A 161 -5.27 -7.87 -8.86
N SER A 162 -6.30 -7.72 -9.69
CA SER A 162 -7.54 -7.03 -9.28
C SER A 162 -8.36 -7.88 -8.32
N SER A 163 -9.17 -7.22 -7.46
CA SER A 163 -9.95 -7.89 -6.41
C SER A 163 -10.84 -9.00 -6.97
N ALA A 164 -10.96 -10.07 -6.20
CA ALA A 164 -11.83 -11.21 -6.52
C ALA A 164 -13.31 -10.91 -6.26
N ILE A 165 -14.20 -11.71 -6.83
CA ILE A 165 -15.63 -11.73 -6.49
C ILE A 165 -15.91 -13.05 -5.78
N TYR A 166 -16.11 -12.99 -4.47
CA TYR A 166 -16.36 -14.17 -3.66
C TYR A 166 -17.79 -14.66 -3.84
N PRO A 167 -18.02 -15.89 -4.31
CA PRO A 167 -19.37 -16.44 -4.42
C PRO A 167 -19.99 -16.73 -3.05
N ASP A 168 -19.12 -17.04 -2.06
CA ASP A 168 -19.49 -17.17 -0.66
C ASP A 168 -18.30 -16.82 0.25
N VAL A 169 -18.57 -16.61 1.55
CA VAL A 169 -17.58 -16.14 2.54
C VAL A 169 -16.44 -17.14 2.79
N ASN A 170 -16.65 -18.42 2.51
CA ASN A 170 -15.65 -19.48 2.74
C ASN A 170 -14.88 -19.86 1.45
N ALA A 171 -15.22 -19.24 0.31
CA ALA A 171 -14.54 -19.53 -0.95
C ALA A 171 -13.04 -19.17 -0.85
N SER A 172 -12.19 -19.98 -1.44
CA SER A 172 -10.77 -19.68 -1.61
C SER A 172 -10.55 -18.49 -2.56
N LEU A 173 -9.36 -17.90 -2.53
CA LEU A 173 -9.02 -16.83 -3.46
C LEU A 173 -9.10 -17.29 -4.92
N GLU A 174 -8.65 -18.51 -5.22
CA GLU A 174 -8.70 -19.09 -6.57
C GLU A 174 -10.14 -19.28 -7.05
N GLU A 175 -11.03 -19.80 -6.21
CA GLU A 175 -12.47 -19.93 -6.54
C GLU A 175 -13.09 -18.56 -6.78
N ALA A 176 -12.78 -17.56 -5.96
CA ALA A 176 -13.30 -16.21 -6.09
C ALA A 176 -12.76 -15.50 -7.35
N GLN A 177 -11.51 -15.71 -7.73
CA GLN A 177 -10.96 -15.17 -8.97
C GLN A 177 -11.58 -15.85 -10.21
N ASN A 178 -11.69 -17.17 -10.21
CA ASN A 178 -12.39 -17.90 -11.28
C ASN A 178 -13.86 -17.48 -11.41
N HIS A 179 -14.54 -17.26 -10.27
CA HIS A 179 -15.92 -16.75 -10.27
C HIS A 179 -15.98 -15.35 -10.88
N LYS A 180 -15.03 -14.47 -10.59
CA LYS A 180 -14.94 -13.16 -11.23
C LYS A 180 -14.76 -13.26 -12.74
N LEU A 181 -13.81 -14.08 -13.20
CA LEU A 181 -13.53 -14.27 -14.63
C LEU A 181 -14.78 -14.78 -15.36
N LYS A 182 -15.44 -15.79 -14.78
CA LYS A 182 -16.72 -16.28 -15.29
C LYS A 182 -17.77 -15.18 -15.35
N THR A 183 -17.92 -14.41 -14.27
CA THR A 183 -18.91 -13.31 -14.18
C THR A 183 -18.69 -12.25 -15.26
N ILE A 184 -17.43 -11.93 -15.58
CA ILE A 184 -17.08 -11.00 -16.65
C ILE A 184 -17.52 -11.57 -18.00
N CYS A 185 -17.16 -12.82 -18.30
CA CYS A 185 -17.52 -13.47 -19.56
C CYS A 185 -19.05 -13.60 -19.74
N ASP A 186 -19.76 -13.97 -18.67
CA ASP A 186 -21.22 -14.09 -18.67
C ASP A 186 -21.89 -12.71 -18.91
N LYS A 187 -21.42 -11.64 -18.27
CA LYS A 187 -21.93 -10.28 -18.48
C LYS A 187 -21.69 -9.75 -19.88
N LEU A 188 -20.56 -10.10 -20.48
CA LEU A 188 -20.23 -9.76 -21.86
C LEU A 188 -20.94 -10.69 -22.85
N GLN A 189 -21.54 -11.79 -22.39
CA GLN A 189 -22.19 -12.81 -23.22
C GLN A 189 -21.27 -13.35 -24.32
N LEU A 190 -20.00 -13.59 -23.96
CA LEU A 190 -18.97 -14.01 -24.93
C LEU A 190 -19.28 -15.36 -25.53
N THR A 191 -19.09 -15.46 -26.85
CA THR A 191 -19.26 -16.66 -27.67
C THR A 191 -18.01 -16.86 -28.55
N GLU A 192 -17.90 -18.01 -29.21
CA GLU A 192 -16.82 -18.34 -30.15
C GLU A 192 -16.72 -17.35 -31.34
N SER A 193 -17.81 -16.66 -31.68
CA SER A 193 -17.85 -15.68 -32.78
C SER A 193 -17.29 -14.30 -32.38
N ASP A 194 -17.04 -14.07 -31.09
CA ASP A 194 -16.63 -12.76 -30.57
C ASP A 194 -15.12 -12.55 -30.66
N HIS A 195 -14.75 -11.28 -30.70
CA HIS A 195 -13.37 -10.83 -30.58
C HIS A 195 -13.26 -9.84 -29.43
N LEU A 196 -12.80 -10.33 -28.26
CA LEU A 196 -12.61 -9.53 -27.07
C LEU A 196 -11.37 -8.66 -27.19
N LEU A 197 -11.49 -7.37 -26.90
CA LEU A 197 -10.38 -6.46 -26.66
C LEU A 197 -10.22 -6.23 -25.16
N GLU A 198 -9.07 -6.57 -24.61
CA GLU A 198 -8.71 -6.32 -23.22
C GLU A 198 -7.58 -5.27 -23.16
N ILE A 199 -7.77 -4.22 -22.37
CA ILE A 199 -6.75 -3.20 -22.13
C ILE A 199 -6.23 -3.39 -20.70
N GLY A 200 -4.96 -3.80 -20.58
CA GLY A 200 -4.34 -4.16 -19.30
C GLY A 200 -4.41 -5.66 -19.02
N THR A 201 -3.63 -6.42 -19.77
CA THR A 201 -3.51 -7.90 -19.70
C THR A 201 -3.22 -8.43 -18.29
N GLY A 202 -2.49 -7.67 -17.47
CA GLY A 202 -1.85 -8.25 -16.30
C GLY A 202 -0.97 -9.43 -16.72
N TRP A 203 -1.08 -10.55 -16.02
CA TRP A 203 -0.36 -11.79 -16.36
C TRP A 203 -1.15 -12.71 -17.30
N GLY A 204 -2.24 -12.22 -17.90
CA GLY A 204 -2.99 -12.96 -18.92
C GLY A 204 -4.25 -13.70 -18.42
N GLY A 205 -4.59 -13.57 -17.14
CA GLY A 205 -5.64 -14.37 -16.52
C GLY A 205 -7.00 -14.29 -17.22
N LEU A 206 -7.51 -13.10 -17.54
CA LEU A 206 -8.79 -12.95 -18.23
C LEU A 206 -8.70 -13.38 -19.70
N ALA A 207 -7.62 -13.01 -20.41
CA ALA A 207 -7.41 -13.36 -21.81
C ALA A 207 -7.43 -14.88 -22.01
N VAL A 208 -6.64 -15.60 -21.21
CA VAL A 208 -6.56 -17.08 -21.25
C VAL A 208 -7.89 -17.71 -20.84
N TYR A 209 -8.54 -17.19 -19.80
CA TYR A 209 -9.84 -17.69 -19.35
C TYR A 209 -10.91 -17.55 -20.45
N ALA A 210 -11.05 -16.38 -21.06
CA ALA A 210 -12.03 -16.11 -22.08
C ALA A 210 -11.78 -16.96 -23.36
N ALA A 211 -10.52 -17.04 -23.81
CA ALA A 211 -10.17 -17.90 -24.94
C ALA A 211 -10.49 -19.38 -24.68
N LYS A 212 -10.16 -19.88 -23.48
CA LYS A 212 -10.33 -21.28 -23.11
C LYS A 212 -11.78 -21.68 -22.87
N HIS A 213 -12.57 -20.82 -22.21
CA HIS A 213 -13.90 -21.16 -21.74
C HIS A 213 -15.03 -20.64 -22.63
N CYS A 214 -14.80 -19.55 -23.37
CA CYS A 214 -15.78 -18.99 -24.30
C CYS A 214 -15.41 -19.27 -25.76
N GLY A 215 -14.20 -19.74 -26.05
CA GLY A 215 -13.73 -20.01 -27.41
C GLY A 215 -13.50 -18.75 -28.25
N CYS A 216 -13.62 -17.56 -27.67
CA CYS A 216 -13.54 -16.30 -28.40
C CYS A 216 -12.08 -15.92 -28.72
N LYS A 217 -11.92 -15.14 -29.79
CA LYS A 217 -10.63 -14.51 -30.07
C LYS A 217 -10.39 -13.38 -29.07
N VAL A 218 -9.16 -13.28 -28.54
CA VAL A 218 -8.78 -12.21 -27.63
C VAL A 218 -7.59 -11.43 -28.18
N THR A 219 -7.69 -10.10 -28.13
CA THR A 219 -6.56 -9.19 -28.29
C THR A 219 -6.37 -8.46 -26.98
N THR A 220 -5.19 -8.55 -26.40
CA THR A 220 -4.89 -7.93 -25.12
C THR A 220 -3.63 -7.09 -25.20
N THR A 221 -3.49 -6.10 -24.30
CA THR A 221 -2.36 -5.18 -24.29
C THR A 221 -1.82 -4.98 -22.87
N THR A 222 -0.49 -4.92 -22.76
CA THR A 222 0.20 -4.51 -21.53
C THR A 222 1.35 -3.58 -21.88
N ILE A 223 1.77 -2.77 -20.92
CA ILE A 223 2.96 -1.93 -21.00
C ILE A 223 4.13 -2.49 -20.18
N SER A 224 3.93 -3.60 -19.47
CA SER A 224 4.94 -4.30 -18.68
C SER A 224 5.53 -5.46 -19.49
N GLU A 225 6.84 -5.43 -19.71
CA GLU A 225 7.56 -6.51 -20.40
C GLU A 225 7.53 -7.81 -19.61
N GLU A 226 7.59 -7.75 -18.26
CA GLU A 226 7.50 -8.93 -17.39
C GLU A 226 6.13 -9.61 -17.47
N GLN A 227 5.05 -8.81 -17.48
CA GLN A 227 3.70 -9.32 -17.64
C GLN A 227 3.47 -9.93 -19.04
N TYR A 228 4.01 -9.27 -20.07
CA TYR A 228 3.96 -9.78 -21.43
C TYR A 228 4.62 -11.16 -21.55
N ALA A 229 5.88 -11.26 -21.09
CA ALA A 229 6.62 -12.51 -21.14
C ALA A 229 5.96 -13.65 -20.34
N TRP A 230 5.28 -13.33 -19.23
CA TRP A 230 4.51 -14.30 -18.45
C TRP A 230 3.25 -14.76 -19.20
N ALA A 231 2.47 -13.81 -19.74
CA ALA A 231 1.25 -14.11 -20.47
C ALA A 231 1.54 -14.93 -21.75
N GLU A 232 2.65 -14.67 -22.44
CA GLU A 232 3.08 -15.42 -23.63
C GLU A 232 3.31 -16.90 -23.30
N GLN A 233 3.95 -17.21 -22.15
CA GLN A 233 4.17 -18.60 -21.71
C GLN A 233 2.86 -19.35 -21.37
N TRP A 234 1.77 -18.64 -21.08
CA TRP A 234 0.49 -19.26 -20.78
C TRP A 234 -0.32 -19.61 -22.04
N ILE A 235 0.01 -19.00 -23.15
CA ILE A 235 -0.68 -19.17 -24.44
C ILE A 235 -0.07 -20.34 -25.26
N GLU A 236 1.21 -20.64 -25.02
CA GLU A 236 1.89 -21.79 -25.61
C GLU A 236 1.46 -23.13 -24.95
#